data_3ea5c740c78422977cd7fa5b9e062c40
#
_entry.id   3ea5c740c78422977cd7fa5b9e062c40
#
_cell.length_a   1.000
_cell.length_b   1.000
_cell.length_c   1.000
_cell.angle_alpha   90.00
_cell.angle_beta   90.00
_cell.angle_gamma   90.00
#
_symmetry.space_group_name_H-M   'P 1'
#
loop_
_entity.id
_entity.type
_entity.pdbx_description
1 polymer ?
#
loop_
_entity_poly.entity_id
_entity_poly.type
_entity_poly.pdbx_seq_one_letter_code
_entity_poly.pdbx_strand_id
1 'polypeptide(L)'
;MLMALLCSTGIFAQLGIKAGLNMANEIRSFNQSDVAASFKSSNLTGYQIGLVYQAMPKKSGMGVEIGALLSQKGSSFHFDSINTNNVLRNGYKEINYLEVPLNIRYHLILGLVGVYGFGGIYGGCALNGSTVTESTSTTEKETYKTFADRVDYGYNFGAGVELFRKIQLGGTWSKGIKSTTNDSSSFKNKVFTMNLVYLF
;
A
#
# COMPACT_ATOMS: atom_id res chain seq x y z
N MET A 1 1.03 28.55 -16.03
CA MET A 1 -0.34 28.54 -16.64
C MET A 1 -1.21 27.36 -16.16
N LEU A 2 -0.67 26.34 -15.54
CA LEU A 2 -1.45 25.18 -15.02
C LEU A 2 -2.17 25.49 -13.68
N MET A 3 -1.68 26.44 -12.89
CA MET A 3 -2.25 26.81 -11.58
C MET A 3 -3.52 27.69 -11.65
N ALA A 4 -3.78 28.30 -12.80
CA ALA A 4 -4.93 29.21 -12.98
C ALA A 4 -6.26 28.50 -13.28
N LEU A 5 -6.25 27.20 -13.66
CA LEU A 5 -7.45 26.43 -13.93
C LEU A 5 -8.16 25.89 -12.68
N LEU A 6 -7.52 25.96 -11.52
CA LEU A 6 -8.09 25.50 -10.24
C LEU A 6 -8.94 26.54 -9.52
N CYS A 7 -8.97 27.78 -9.99
CA CYS A 7 -9.55 28.91 -9.23
C CYS A 7 -11.03 29.23 -9.49
N SER A 8 -11.75 28.50 -10.36
CA SER A 8 -13.13 28.89 -10.70
C SER A 8 -14.24 27.94 -10.24
N THR A 9 -13.92 26.81 -9.65
CA THR A 9 -14.90 25.90 -9.07
C THR A 9 -14.75 25.89 -7.56
N GLY A 10 -15.83 26.16 -6.82
CA GLY A 10 -15.80 26.09 -5.34
C GLY A 10 -15.24 24.75 -4.89
N ILE A 11 -13.99 24.73 -4.43
CA ILE A 11 -13.33 23.53 -3.91
C ILE A 11 -13.91 23.27 -2.53
N PHE A 12 -14.37 22.06 -2.29
CA PHE A 12 -14.77 21.56 -0.98
C PHE A 12 -13.66 20.72 -0.42
N ALA A 13 -13.19 21.15 0.74
CA ALA A 13 -12.24 20.42 1.53
C ALA A 13 -12.99 19.54 2.52
N GLN A 14 -12.74 18.23 2.50
CA GLN A 14 -13.36 17.26 3.39
C GLN A 14 -12.28 16.43 4.08
N LEU A 15 -12.40 16.34 5.40
CA LEU A 15 -11.64 15.39 6.20
C LEU A 15 -12.40 14.08 6.26
N GLY A 16 -11.71 12.95 6.28
CA GLY A 16 -12.34 11.64 6.41
C GLY A 16 -11.46 10.64 7.13
N ILE A 17 -12.10 9.54 7.52
CA ILE A 17 -11.42 8.36 8.04
C ILE A 17 -11.41 7.31 6.92
N LYS A 18 -10.25 6.73 6.67
CA LYS A 18 -10.04 5.63 5.73
C LYS A 18 -9.67 4.37 6.48
N ALA A 19 -10.34 3.27 6.17
CA ALA A 19 -10.00 1.93 6.60
C ALA A 19 -9.90 1.01 5.39
N GLY A 20 -9.04 -0.02 5.45
CA GLY A 20 -8.88 -0.93 4.34
C GLY A 20 -8.25 -2.27 4.74
N LEU A 21 -8.46 -3.26 3.89
CA LEU A 21 -7.81 -4.56 3.95
C LEU A 21 -6.74 -4.63 2.87
N ASN A 22 -5.51 -4.84 3.28
CA ASN A 22 -4.35 -4.99 2.41
C ASN A 22 -4.16 -6.45 2.03
N MET A 23 -4.01 -6.73 0.75
CA MET A 23 -3.48 -7.98 0.22
C MET A 23 -2.08 -7.68 -0.28
N ALA A 24 -1.11 -7.83 0.60
CA ALA A 24 0.28 -7.45 0.34
C ALA A 24 1.11 -8.64 -0.13
N ASN A 25 2.02 -8.39 -1.06
CA ASN A 25 3.01 -9.35 -1.54
C ASN A 25 4.33 -8.62 -1.81
N GLU A 26 5.44 -9.35 -1.75
CA GLU A 26 6.75 -8.85 -2.15
C GLU A 26 7.17 -9.47 -3.48
N ILE A 27 7.51 -8.63 -4.45
CA ILE A 27 8.17 -9.09 -5.67
C ILE A 27 9.65 -9.24 -5.35
N ARG A 28 10.15 -10.48 -5.45
CA ARG A 28 11.57 -10.82 -5.23
C ARG A 28 12.22 -11.15 -6.56
N SER A 29 13.37 -10.54 -6.82
CA SER A 29 14.21 -10.87 -7.96
C SER A 29 15.52 -11.47 -7.45
N PHE A 30 15.81 -12.69 -7.87
CA PHE A 30 17.03 -13.42 -7.51
C PHE A 30 17.97 -13.45 -8.72
N ASN A 31 19.26 -13.26 -8.47
CA ASN A 31 20.29 -13.34 -9.52
C ASN A 31 20.73 -14.78 -9.83
N GLN A 32 20.26 -15.78 -9.08
CA GLN A 32 20.54 -17.20 -9.29
C GLN A 32 19.25 -17.98 -9.57
N SER A 33 19.26 -18.70 -10.71
CA SER A 33 18.06 -19.43 -11.20
C SER A 33 17.61 -20.57 -10.31
N ASP A 34 18.52 -21.22 -9.60
CA ASP A 34 18.19 -22.40 -8.78
C ASP A 34 17.45 -22.02 -7.49
N VAL A 35 17.75 -20.83 -6.93
CA VAL A 35 17.06 -20.31 -5.75
C VAL A 35 15.66 -19.76 -6.11
N ALA A 36 15.52 -19.21 -7.31
CA ALA A 36 14.24 -18.67 -7.79
C ALA A 36 13.18 -19.76 -8.00
N ALA A 37 13.59 -20.97 -8.40
CA ALA A 37 12.68 -22.08 -8.68
C ALA A 37 12.01 -22.66 -7.41
N SER A 38 12.65 -22.52 -6.25
CA SER A 38 12.17 -23.10 -4.98
C SER A 38 11.43 -22.12 -4.08
N PHE A 39 11.35 -20.83 -4.48
CA PHE A 39 10.74 -19.78 -3.66
C PHE A 39 9.34 -19.42 -4.17
N LYS A 40 8.33 -19.62 -3.32
CA LYS A 40 6.95 -19.15 -3.56
C LYS A 40 6.60 -18.08 -2.54
N SER A 41 6.24 -16.90 -3.03
CA SER A 41 5.69 -15.82 -2.21
C SER A 41 4.18 -15.77 -2.36
N SER A 42 3.47 -15.67 -1.25
CA SER A 42 2.00 -15.55 -1.21
C SER A 42 1.57 -14.23 -0.57
N ASN A 43 0.34 -13.84 -0.85
CA ASN A 43 -0.23 -12.63 -0.27
C ASN A 43 -0.40 -12.79 1.24
N LEU A 44 0.03 -11.77 1.99
CA LEU A 44 -0.30 -11.60 3.38
C LEU A 44 -1.45 -10.60 3.50
N THR A 45 -2.47 -10.97 4.28
CA THR A 45 -3.58 -10.05 4.58
C THR A 45 -3.18 -9.16 5.74
N GLY A 46 -3.20 -7.85 5.51
CA GLY A 46 -2.96 -6.82 6.50
C GLY A 46 -4.11 -5.82 6.55
N TYR A 47 -3.91 -4.73 7.27
CA TYR A 47 -4.89 -3.66 7.39
C TYR A 47 -4.28 -2.30 7.09
N GLN A 48 -5.17 -1.33 6.82
CA GLN A 48 -4.82 0.07 6.69
C GLN A 48 -5.87 0.90 7.39
N ILE A 49 -5.47 1.89 8.19
CA ILE A 49 -6.37 2.82 8.85
C ILE A 49 -5.71 4.19 9.00
N GLY A 50 -6.48 5.26 8.86
CA GLY A 50 -5.97 6.61 9.08
C GLY A 50 -6.90 7.70 8.60
N LEU A 51 -6.33 8.89 8.45
CA LEU A 51 -7.04 10.09 8.04
C LEU A 51 -6.71 10.42 6.59
N VAL A 52 -7.70 10.95 5.89
CA VAL A 52 -7.56 11.48 4.54
C VAL A 52 -8.19 12.86 4.46
N TYR A 53 -7.55 13.73 3.70
CA TYR A 53 -8.07 15.05 3.37
C TYR A 53 -8.24 15.13 1.86
N GLN A 54 -9.44 15.45 1.43
CA GLN A 54 -9.80 15.56 0.02
C GLN A 54 -10.22 16.98 -0.30
N ALA A 55 -9.58 17.59 -1.30
CA ALA A 55 -9.98 18.87 -1.86
C ALA A 55 -10.56 18.64 -3.26
N MET A 56 -11.88 18.62 -3.35
CA MET A 56 -12.63 18.23 -4.55
C MET A 56 -13.61 19.32 -4.98
N PRO A 57 -13.89 19.48 -6.27
CA PRO A 57 -14.95 20.40 -6.72
C PRO A 57 -16.35 19.87 -6.33
N LYS A 58 -17.30 20.81 -6.11
CA LYS A 58 -18.70 20.45 -5.82
C LYS A 58 -19.37 19.64 -6.91
N LYS A 59 -18.94 19.84 -8.16
CA LYS A 59 -19.41 19.13 -9.35
C LYS A 59 -18.34 18.11 -9.75
N SER A 60 -18.63 17.31 -10.77
CA SER A 60 -17.63 16.45 -11.39
C SER A 60 -16.37 17.23 -11.76
N GLY A 61 -15.20 16.66 -11.54
CA GLY A 61 -13.94 17.31 -11.84
C GLY A 61 -12.73 16.70 -11.13
N MET A 62 -11.61 17.40 -11.27
CA MET A 62 -10.34 16.99 -10.68
C MET A 62 -10.13 17.63 -9.31
N GLY A 63 -9.51 16.88 -8.42
CA GLY A 63 -9.10 17.32 -7.11
C GLY A 63 -7.88 16.56 -6.62
N VAL A 64 -7.54 16.77 -5.36
CA VAL A 64 -6.39 16.15 -4.70
C VAL A 64 -6.79 15.47 -3.41
N GLU A 65 -6.08 14.40 -3.08
CA GLU A 65 -6.20 13.71 -1.80
C GLU A 65 -4.81 13.56 -1.19
N ILE A 66 -4.70 13.86 0.10
CA ILE A 66 -3.54 13.54 0.92
C ILE A 66 -4.01 12.75 2.14
N GLY A 67 -3.19 11.86 2.66
CA GLY A 67 -3.54 11.05 3.83
C GLY A 67 -2.38 10.86 4.78
N ALA A 68 -2.71 10.36 5.97
CA ALA A 68 -1.77 9.81 6.95
C ALA A 68 -2.36 8.48 7.44
N LEU A 69 -1.74 7.38 7.06
CA LEU A 69 -2.29 6.04 7.19
C LEU A 69 -1.30 5.12 7.91
N LEU A 70 -1.77 4.39 8.90
CA LEU A 70 -1.07 3.23 9.43
C LEU A 70 -1.41 2.05 8.54
N SER A 71 -0.40 1.40 7.96
CA SER A 71 -0.55 0.35 6.96
C SER A 71 0.33 -0.84 7.29
N GLN A 72 -0.27 -2.00 7.51
CA GLN A 72 0.44 -3.26 7.65
C GLN A 72 0.62 -3.89 6.27
N LYS A 73 1.86 -4.18 5.92
CA LYS A 73 2.26 -4.86 4.69
C LYS A 73 3.15 -6.05 5.01
N GLY A 74 3.28 -6.98 4.07
CA GLY A 74 4.18 -8.10 4.25
C GLY A 74 3.99 -9.16 3.18
N SER A 75 4.62 -10.31 3.42
CA SER A 75 4.49 -11.48 2.56
C SER A 75 4.64 -12.76 3.38
N SER A 76 3.94 -13.80 3.00
CA SER A 76 4.26 -15.15 3.44
C SER A 76 5.18 -15.81 2.44
N PHE A 77 6.07 -16.66 2.93
CA PHE A 77 7.04 -17.37 2.10
C PHE A 77 7.07 -18.86 2.44
N HIS A 78 7.25 -19.65 1.38
CA HIS A 78 7.44 -21.08 1.44
C HIS A 78 8.72 -21.44 0.70
N PHE A 79 9.58 -22.23 1.33
CA PHE A 79 10.74 -22.83 0.68
C PHE A 79 10.49 -24.33 0.53
N ASP A 80 10.39 -24.78 -0.70
CA ASP A 80 10.41 -26.21 -1.03
C ASP A 80 11.88 -26.66 -1.10
N SER A 81 12.34 -27.45 -0.12
CA SER A 81 13.72 -27.94 -0.10
C SER A 81 13.95 -29.02 -1.13
N ILE A 82 14.93 -28.82 -2.01
CA ILE A 82 15.32 -29.79 -3.06
C ILE A 82 16.36 -30.83 -2.60
N ASN A 83 16.89 -30.75 -1.35
CA ASN A 83 17.93 -31.65 -0.85
C ASN A 83 17.64 -32.25 0.52
N THR A 84 17.70 -33.54 0.56
CA THR A 84 17.91 -34.64 1.54
C THR A 84 17.63 -34.43 3.04
N ASN A 85 17.44 -33.23 3.55
CA ASN A 85 16.97 -32.97 4.90
C ASN A 85 15.79 -31.99 4.82
N ASN A 86 14.59 -32.55 4.58
CA ASN A 86 13.30 -31.86 4.46
C ASN A 86 13.02 -30.84 5.58
N VAL A 87 13.68 -29.71 5.59
CA VAL A 87 13.32 -28.58 6.45
C VAL A 87 12.50 -27.63 5.60
N LEU A 88 11.18 -27.87 5.54
CA LEU A 88 10.21 -26.90 5.04
C LEU A 88 10.30 -25.66 5.92
N ARG A 89 10.77 -24.55 5.39
CA ARG A 89 10.78 -23.27 6.10
C ARG A 89 9.62 -22.42 5.60
N ASN A 90 8.55 -22.48 6.34
CA ASN A 90 7.42 -21.59 6.16
C ASN A 90 7.56 -20.41 7.11
N GLY A 91 7.16 -19.25 6.66
CA GLY A 91 7.18 -18.07 7.51
C GLY A 91 6.43 -16.91 6.88
N TYR A 92 6.26 -15.87 7.66
CA TYR A 92 5.69 -14.62 7.20
C TYR A 92 6.48 -13.43 7.76
N LYS A 93 6.49 -12.37 6.99
CA LYS A 93 7.08 -11.09 7.34
C LYS A 93 5.99 -10.04 7.37
N GLU A 94 5.89 -9.31 8.47
CA GLU A 94 4.97 -8.20 8.66
C GLU A 94 5.72 -6.92 8.97
N ILE A 95 5.33 -5.83 8.32
CA ILE A 95 5.91 -4.51 8.58
C ILE A 95 4.77 -3.50 8.68
N ASN A 96 4.75 -2.72 9.74
CA ASN A 96 3.84 -1.61 9.94
C ASN A 96 4.49 -0.32 9.50
N TYR A 97 3.83 0.40 8.60
CA TYR A 97 4.26 1.67 8.03
C TYR A 97 3.34 2.81 8.45
N LEU A 98 3.93 3.97 8.67
CA LEU A 98 3.20 5.23 8.55
C LEU A 98 3.33 5.69 7.09
N GLU A 99 2.23 5.75 6.36
CA GLU A 99 2.18 6.11 4.93
C GLU A 99 1.49 7.45 4.72
N VAL A 100 2.07 8.23 3.81
CA VAL A 100 1.51 9.51 3.35
C VAL A 100 1.30 9.41 1.83
N PRO A 101 0.09 9.05 1.38
CA PRO A 101 -0.26 9.11 -0.03
C PRO A 101 -0.59 10.55 -0.45
N LEU A 102 -0.24 10.89 -1.71
CA LEU A 102 -0.63 12.11 -2.39
C LEU A 102 -1.17 11.73 -3.76
N ASN A 103 -2.47 11.96 -3.98
CA ASN A 103 -3.20 11.51 -5.15
C ASN A 103 -3.86 12.66 -5.89
N ILE A 104 -3.85 12.61 -7.22
CA ILE A 104 -4.76 13.37 -8.07
C ILE A 104 -5.97 12.48 -8.31
N ARG A 105 -7.16 13.02 -8.10
CA ARG A 105 -8.44 12.32 -8.24
C ARG A 105 -9.30 12.98 -9.31
N TYR A 106 -10.02 12.16 -10.07
CA TYR A 106 -11.13 12.61 -10.89
C TYR A 106 -12.42 11.99 -10.36
N HIS A 107 -13.42 12.81 -10.16
CA HIS A 107 -14.70 12.43 -9.60
C HIS A 107 -15.83 12.79 -10.57
N LEU A 108 -16.65 11.81 -10.90
CA LEU A 108 -17.85 11.96 -11.71
C LEU A 108 -19.09 11.73 -10.82
N ILE A 109 -19.86 12.77 -10.60
CA ILE A 109 -21.04 12.75 -9.74
C ILE A 109 -22.28 12.47 -10.57
N LEU A 110 -23.02 11.43 -10.22
CA LEU A 110 -24.25 10.97 -10.87
C LEU A 110 -25.41 11.01 -9.86
N GLY A 111 -25.76 12.23 -9.41
CA GLY A 111 -26.79 12.42 -8.38
C GLY A 111 -26.31 12.06 -6.97
N LEU A 112 -26.87 11.02 -6.38
CA LEU A 112 -26.50 10.53 -5.04
C LEU A 112 -25.30 9.56 -5.05
N VAL A 113 -24.95 9.08 -6.23
CA VAL A 113 -23.81 8.16 -6.46
C VAL A 113 -22.76 8.91 -7.27
N GLY A 114 -21.50 8.69 -6.94
CA GLY A 114 -20.38 9.13 -7.74
C GLY A 114 -19.46 7.96 -8.05
N VAL A 115 -18.68 8.09 -9.12
CA VAL A 115 -17.55 7.21 -9.39
C VAL A 115 -16.27 8.04 -9.40
N TYR A 116 -15.19 7.47 -8.94
CA TYR A 116 -13.92 8.16 -8.94
C TYR A 116 -12.78 7.26 -9.36
N GLY A 117 -11.78 7.87 -9.96
CA GLY A 117 -10.48 7.26 -10.19
C GLY A 117 -9.39 8.17 -9.69
N PHE A 118 -8.26 7.62 -9.31
CA PHE A 118 -7.11 8.39 -8.83
C PHE A 118 -5.80 7.73 -9.18
N GLY A 119 -4.75 8.52 -9.17
CA GLY A 119 -3.38 8.08 -9.27
C GLY A 119 -2.45 9.05 -8.56
N GLY A 120 -1.34 8.55 -8.04
CA GLY A 120 -0.43 9.37 -7.30
C GLY A 120 0.80 8.62 -6.82
N ILE A 121 1.44 9.21 -5.82
CA ILE A 121 2.64 8.69 -5.17
C ILE A 121 2.36 8.50 -3.68
N TYR A 122 3.16 7.66 -3.05
CA TYR A 122 3.18 7.57 -1.59
C TYR A 122 4.62 7.51 -1.07
N GLY A 123 4.80 8.02 0.13
CA GLY A 123 5.96 7.79 0.96
C GLY A 123 5.55 7.12 2.25
N GLY A 124 6.36 6.21 2.76
CA GLY A 124 6.12 5.49 4.01
C GLY A 124 7.38 5.36 4.84
N CYS A 125 7.19 5.29 6.15
CA CYS A 125 8.25 5.01 7.11
C CYS A 125 7.86 3.78 7.93
N ALA A 126 8.70 2.74 7.93
CA ALA A 126 8.52 1.55 8.76
C ALA A 126 8.65 1.91 10.23
N LEU A 127 7.62 1.64 11.00
CA LEU A 127 7.59 1.84 12.45
C LEU A 127 8.19 0.64 13.16
N ASN A 128 7.72 -0.55 12.81
CA ASN A 128 8.21 -1.83 13.30
C ASN A 128 7.99 -2.93 12.26
N GLY A 129 8.69 -4.05 12.42
CA GLY A 129 8.52 -5.23 11.61
C GLY A 129 8.94 -6.47 12.37
N SER A 130 8.37 -7.61 12.00
CA SER A 130 8.72 -8.92 12.52
C SER A 130 8.71 -9.96 11.41
N THR A 131 9.64 -10.91 11.49
CA THR A 131 9.67 -12.10 10.67
C THR A 131 9.49 -13.31 11.58
N VAL A 132 8.47 -14.11 11.30
CA VAL A 132 8.17 -15.34 12.03
C VAL A 132 8.49 -16.51 11.12
N THR A 133 9.33 -17.43 11.63
CA THR A 133 9.69 -18.68 10.96
C THR A 133 9.05 -19.83 11.72
N GLU A 134 8.10 -20.53 11.11
CA GLU A 134 7.29 -21.57 11.77
C GLU A 134 8.12 -22.81 12.16
N SER A 135 9.16 -23.15 11.39
CA SER A 135 9.95 -24.36 11.64
C SER A 135 10.80 -24.31 12.92
N THR A 136 11.09 -23.12 13.46
CA THR A 136 11.87 -22.93 14.69
C THR A 136 11.10 -22.20 15.78
N SER A 137 9.84 -21.83 15.53
CA SER A 137 9.01 -20.97 16.41
C SER A 137 9.75 -19.69 16.84
N THR A 138 10.66 -19.21 15.98
CA THR A 138 11.49 -18.04 16.28
C THR A 138 10.85 -16.80 15.65
N THR A 139 10.62 -15.79 16.47
CA THR A 139 10.19 -14.46 16.03
C THR A 139 11.38 -13.52 16.06
N GLU A 140 11.83 -13.10 14.91
CA GLU A 140 12.90 -12.11 14.78
C GLU A 140 12.28 -10.73 14.52
N LYS A 141 12.68 -9.74 15.33
CA LYS A 141 12.30 -8.34 15.10
C LYS A 141 13.20 -7.75 14.01
N GLU A 142 12.59 -7.09 13.04
CA GLU A 142 13.34 -6.36 12.03
C GLU A 142 14.14 -5.22 12.67
N THR A 143 15.46 -5.25 12.48
CA THR A 143 16.36 -4.21 12.97
C THR A 143 16.74 -3.29 11.81
N TYR A 144 16.28 -2.06 11.86
CA TYR A 144 16.62 -1.03 10.89
C TYR A 144 17.86 -0.28 11.35
N LYS A 145 18.98 -0.41 10.63
CA LYS A 145 20.26 0.22 10.99
C LYS A 145 20.28 1.72 10.73
N THR A 146 19.59 2.15 9.68
CA THR A 146 19.53 3.57 9.29
C THR A 146 18.10 4.02 9.01
N PHE A 147 17.86 5.34 9.00
CA PHE A 147 16.57 5.90 8.61
C PHE A 147 16.22 5.53 7.16
N ALA A 148 17.23 5.47 6.30
CA ALA A 148 17.05 5.07 4.90
C ALA A 148 16.44 3.67 4.77
N ASP A 149 16.75 2.72 5.67
CA ASP A 149 16.22 1.36 5.63
C ASP A 149 14.72 1.31 5.96
N ARG A 150 14.20 2.33 6.66
CA ARG A 150 12.79 2.45 7.06
C ARG A 150 11.89 3.06 5.99
N VAL A 151 12.46 3.79 5.03
CA VAL A 151 11.68 4.52 4.05
C VAL A 151 11.25 3.60 2.92
N ASP A 152 9.95 3.57 2.61
CA ASP A 152 9.34 3.00 1.42
C ASP A 152 8.69 4.11 0.60
N TYR A 153 8.75 4.05 -0.71
CA TYR A 153 8.04 4.97 -1.59
C TYR A 153 7.69 4.30 -2.91
N GLY A 154 6.63 4.81 -3.51
CA GLY A 154 6.14 4.23 -4.74
C GLY A 154 5.00 5.04 -5.34
N TYR A 155 4.28 4.40 -6.23
CA TYR A 155 3.07 4.92 -6.85
C TYR A 155 1.87 4.08 -6.49
N ASN A 156 0.71 4.72 -6.56
CA ASN A 156 -0.58 4.08 -6.39
C ASN A 156 -1.57 4.57 -7.44
N PHE A 157 -2.54 3.75 -7.72
CA PHE A 157 -3.72 4.11 -8.52
C PHE A 157 -4.91 3.29 -8.05
N GLY A 158 -6.09 3.80 -8.29
CA GLY A 158 -7.29 3.11 -7.86
C GLY A 158 -8.56 3.75 -8.39
N ALA A 159 -9.65 3.08 -8.09
CA ALA A 159 -10.97 3.53 -8.45
C ALA A 159 -12.01 3.07 -7.42
N GLY A 160 -13.16 3.69 -7.43
CA GLY A 160 -14.25 3.32 -6.54
C GLY A 160 -15.54 4.07 -6.80
N VAL A 161 -16.49 3.82 -5.92
CA VAL A 161 -17.79 4.47 -5.91
C VAL A 161 -17.96 5.30 -4.65
N GLU A 162 -18.70 6.37 -4.76
CA GLU A 162 -19.06 7.24 -3.65
C GLU A 162 -20.58 7.28 -3.51
N LEU A 163 -21.06 7.18 -2.27
CA LEU A 163 -22.47 7.24 -1.93
C LEU A 163 -22.72 8.45 -1.05
N PHE A 164 -23.76 9.22 -1.36
CA PHE A 164 -24.22 10.37 -0.58
C PHE A 164 -23.12 11.42 -0.33
N ARG A 165 -22.06 11.43 -1.13
CA ARG A 165 -20.87 12.29 -0.98
C ARG A 165 -20.15 12.14 0.37
N LYS A 166 -20.34 11.02 1.05
CA LYS A 166 -19.77 10.74 2.37
C LYS A 166 -19.10 9.38 2.48
N ILE A 167 -19.64 8.37 1.83
CA ILE A 167 -19.13 6.99 1.94
C ILE A 167 -18.48 6.62 0.63
N GLN A 168 -17.22 6.26 0.65
CA GLN A 168 -16.49 5.81 -0.53
C GLN A 168 -16.05 4.36 -0.34
N LEU A 169 -16.30 3.54 -1.35
CA LEU A 169 -15.83 2.16 -1.45
C LEU A 169 -14.94 2.04 -2.69
N GLY A 170 -13.78 1.47 -2.56
CA GLY A 170 -12.85 1.37 -3.69
C GLY A 170 -11.72 0.38 -3.52
N GLY A 171 -10.95 0.24 -4.59
CA GLY A 171 -9.72 -0.53 -4.65
C GLY A 171 -8.53 0.35 -4.97
N THR A 172 -7.41 0.08 -4.32
CA THR A 172 -6.12 0.73 -4.56
C THR A 172 -5.08 -0.31 -4.90
N TRP A 173 -4.33 -0.11 -5.97
CA TRP A 173 -3.10 -0.84 -6.29
C TRP A 173 -1.91 0.05 -5.99
N SER A 174 -1.02 -0.42 -5.15
CA SER A 174 0.23 0.26 -4.78
C SER A 174 1.43 -0.59 -5.16
N LYS A 175 2.48 0.06 -5.69
CA LYS A 175 3.74 -0.60 -6.01
C LYS A 175 4.92 0.24 -5.55
N GLY A 176 5.77 -0.35 -4.70
CA GLY A 176 7.02 0.22 -4.26
C GLY A 176 8.04 0.29 -5.40
N ILE A 177 8.75 1.39 -5.46
CA ILE A 177 9.86 1.60 -6.39
C ILE A 177 11.18 1.27 -5.70
N LYS A 178 11.28 1.61 -4.42
CA LYS A 178 12.48 1.35 -3.62
C LYS A 178 12.70 -0.15 -3.50
N SER A 179 13.91 -0.56 -3.80
CA SER A 179 14.40 -1.91 -3.53
C SER A 179 15.11 -1.92 -2.20
N THR A 180 14.66 -2.72 -1.27
CA THR A 180 15.44 -3.02 -0.06
C THR A 180 16.46 -4.07 -0.46
N THR A 181 17.68 -3.63 -0.73
CA THR A 181 18.77 -4.50 -1.20
C THR A 181 19.64 -4.90 -0.03
N ASN A 182 19.77 -6.20 0.19
CA ASN A 182 20.99 -6.78 0.78
C ASN A 182 21.64 -7.59 -0.34
N ASP A 183 22.79 -7.13 -0.82
CA ASP A 183 23.74 -7.66 -1.81
C ASP A 183 23.28 -8.63 -2.93
N SER A 184 22.23 -9.40 -2.78
CA SER A 184 21.86 -10.43 -3.78
C SER A 184 20.38 -10.50 -4.13
N SER A 185 19.52 -9.69 -3.53
CA SER A 185 18.06 -9.77 -3.76
C SER A 185 17.39 -8.40 -3.68
N SER A 186 16.53 -8.13 -4.65
CA SER A 186 15.72 -6.90 -4.70
C SER A 186 14.29 -7.20 -4.25
N PHE A 187 13.80 -6.47 -3.26
CA PHE A 187 12.45 -6.62 -2.72
C PHE A 187 11.62 -5.37 -3.02
N LYS A 188 10.45 -5.52 -3.63
CA LYS A 188 9.51 -4.43 -3.90
C LYS A 188 8.13 -4.79 -3.40
N ASN A 189 7.51 -3.89 -2.64
CA ASN A 189 6.15 -4.06 -2.17
C ASN A 189 5.15 -3.97 -3.32
N LYS A 190 4.18 -4.89 -3.36
CA LYS A 190 2.99 -4.85 -4.21
C LYS A 190 1.78 -5.09 -3.33
N VAL A 191 0.87 -4.14 -3.27
CA VAL A 191 -0.29 -4.20 -2.39
C VAL A 191 -1.55 -3.88 -3.16
N PHE A 192 -2.56 -4.72 -3.01
CA PHE A 192 -3.94 -4.40 -3.36
C PHE A 192 -4.70 -4.13 -2.06
N THR A 193 -5.39 -2.99 -1.98
CA THR A 193 -6.16 -2.59 -0.80
C THR A 193 -7.61 -2.37 -1.17
N MET A 194 -8.53 -3.03 -0.47
CA MET A 194 -9.96 -2.71 -0.49
C MET A 194 -10.22 -1.64 0.56
N ASN A 195 -10.79 -0.50 0.17
CA ASN A 195 -10.92 0.68 1.02
C ASN A 195 -12.38 1.05 1.27
N LEU A 196 -12.63 1.46 2.50
CA LEU A 196 -13.81 2.20 2.93
C LEU A 196 -13.36 3.57 3.46
N VAL A 197 -13.97 4.64 2.98
CA VAL A 197 -13.74 6.02 3.47
C VAL A 197 -15.06 6.62 3.91
N TYR A 198 -15.04 7.27 5.06
CA TYR A 198 -16.15 8.12 5.51
C TYR A 198 -15.67 9.57 5.57
N LEU A 199 -16.34 10.46 4.85
CA LEU A 199 -16.06 11.91 4.79
C LEU A 199 -17.02 12.67 5.72
N PHE A 200 -16.49 13.62 6.47
CA PHE A 200 -17.25 14.46 7.39
C PHE A 200 -17.96 15.63 6.73
#